data_a333fd11fb8de0fa3a45ab3afe653518
#
_entry.id   a333fd11fb8de0fa3a45ab3afe653518
#
_cell.length_a   1.000
_cell.length_b   1.000
_cell.length_c   1.000
_cell.angle_alpha   90.00
_cell.angle_beta   90.00
_cell.angle_gamma   90.00
#
_symmetry.space_group_name_H-M   'P 1'
#
loop_
_entity.id
_entity.type
_entity.pdbx_description
1 polymer ?
#
loop_
_entity_poly.entity_id
_entity_poly.type
_entity_poly.pdbx_seq_one_letter_code
_entity_poly.pdbx_strand_id
1 'polypeptide(L)'
;LEFRRVLFRSTFEISKVIIVNDGSDRAFERLFAQLRQLENCTVLEHRENRGKGSALKTAFSYFLRHCPDLDGAVTADADGQHTAEDICKIARRLPLEKDALILGVRDFQTSKVPVRSYLGNMLTSRLFQLLYGVYLPDTQTGLRGIPKKQLAWITQLPGDRYDFEINMLLEARKRKLKFLTVSIQTLYFNNNSASHYDTVKDSAQIFLRLLSGKARFLCVAASSTLVDILGFWLLNSVLFADLAQPVRLFLNTLIARAASSLYKWAFSYAEKFTISLVNYFKFSLFLMLASYVLVAMTSMLWKCNEVLSKLVVDLGLGFACLLWRIFGKCRSDALS
;
A
#
# COMPACT_ATOMS: atom_id res chain seq x y z
N LEU A 1 -11.24 -3.37 30.69
CA LEU A 1 -11.44 -4.40 31.72
C LEU A 1 -11.45 -5.82 31.17
N GLU A 2 -11.89 -6.05 29.93
CA GLU A 2 -11.80 -7.36 29.27
C GLU A 2 -10.39 -7.76 28.85
N PHE A 3 -9.56 -6.81 28.46
CA PHE A 3 -8.14 -7.03 28.12
C PHE A 3 -7.40 -7.70 29.31
N ARG A 4 -7.76 -7.33 30.53
CA ARG A 4 -7.19 -7.92 31.76
C ARG A 4 -7.57 -9.40 31.96
N ARG A 5 -8.79 -9.83 31.54
CA ARG A 5 -9.24 -11.22 31.68
C ARG A 5 -8.70 -12.15 30.60
N VAL A 6 -8.46 -11.63 29.42
CA VAL A 6 -8.10 -12.40 28.25
C VAL A 6 -6.60 -12.68 28.16
N LEU A 7 -5.75 -11.71 28.46
CA LEU A 7 -4.28 -11.89 28.48
C LEU A 7 -3.81 -12.89 29.56
N PHE A 8 -4.54 -13.04 30.68
CA PHE A 8 -4.15 -13.93 31.78
C PHE A 8 -4.64 -15.37 31.66
N ARG A 9 -5.59 -15.67 30.77
CA ARG A 9 -6.08 -17.06 30.56
C ARG A 9 -5.39 -17.82 29.43
N SER A 10 -4.68 -17.15 28.55
CA SER A 10 -3.95 -17.76 27.41
C SER A 10 -2.44 -17.86 27.63
N THR A 11 -2.04 -18.20 28.84
CA THR A 11 -0.69 -18.02 29.42
C THR A 11 0.46 -18.81 28.80
N PHE A 12 0.26 -19.67 27.84
CA PHE A 12 1.35 -20.49 27.30
C PHE A 12 2.05 -19.94 26.03
N GLU A 13 1.49 -18.93 25.37
CA GLU A 13 1.97 -18.48 24.05
C GLU A 13 2.52 -17.05 24.04
N ILE A 14 2.19 -16.23 25.06
CA ILE A 14 2.64 -14.84 25.17
C ILE A 14 3.47 -14.71 26.44
N SER A 15 4.77 -14.73 26.28
CA SER A 15 5.73 -14.67 27.40
C SER A 15 5.84 -13.27 28.01
N LYS A 16 5.59 -12.20 27.24
CA LYS A 16 5.72 -10.81 27.69
C LYS A 16 4.77 -9.86 26.97
N VAL A 17 4.22 -8.92 27.71
CA VAL A 17 3.41 -7.81 27.19
C VAL A 17 4.19 -6.52 27.38
N ILE A 18 4.39 -5.77 26.31
CA ILE A 18 5.03 -4.45 26.32
C ILE A 18 3.97 -3.42 25.96
N ILE A 19 3.70 -2.51 26.85
CA ILE A 19 2.74 -1.42 26.66
C ILE A 19 3.51 -0.11 26.61
N VAL A 20 3.20 0.75 25.65
CA VAL A 20 3.77 2.10 25.57
C VAL A 20 2.67 3.11 25.90
N ASN A 21 2.85 3.84 27.00
CA ASN A 21 2.07 5.02 27.30
C ASN A 21 2.62 6.19 26.48
N ASP A 22 1.94 6.54 25.41
CA ASP A 22 2.37 7.59 24.48
C ASP A 22 1.79 8.97 24.89
N GLY A 23 2.11 9.41 26.10
CA GLY A 23 1.68 10.71 26.60
C GLY A 23 0.19 10.80 26.89
N SER A 24 -0.42 9.73 27.43
CA SER A 24 -1.82 9.72 27.82
C SER A 24 -2.12 10.70 28.96
N ASP A 25 -3.38 11.13 29.02
CA ASP A 25 -3.86 12.00 30.10
C ASP A 25 -3.64 11.38 31.50
N ARG A 26 -3.44 12.23 32.51
CA ARG A 26 -3.26 11.81 33.92
C ARG A 26 -4.44 10.99 34.47
N ALA A 27 -5.62 11.12 33.89
CA ALA A 27 -6.78 10.29 34.24
C ALA A 27 -6.50 8.77 34.07
N PHE A 28 -5.58 8.39 33.20
CA PHE A 28 -5.19 7.00 32.94
C PHE A 28 -4.04 6.50 33.83
N GLU A 29 -3.42 7.34 34.65
CA GLU A 29 -2.26 6.97 35.48
C GLU A 29 -2.56 5.78 36.41
N ARG A 30 -3.77 5.74 36.97
CA ARG A 30 -4.23 4.63 37.81
C ARG A 30 -4.25 3.29 37.05
N LEU A 31 -4.64 3.33 35.78
CA LEU A 31 -4.63 2.16 34.90
C LEU A 31 -3.18 1.70 34.64
N PHE A 32 -2.30 2.60 34.28
CA PHE A 32 -0.90 2.25 34.04
C PHE A 32 -0.21 1.74 35.31
N ALA A 33 -0.51 2.31 36.46
CA ALA A 33 -0.01 1.81 37.76
C ALA A 33 -0.46 0.36 38.01
N GLN A 34 -1.70 0.00 37.71
CA GLN A 34 -2.17 -1.37 37.81
C GLN A 34 -1.49 -2.32 36.79
N LEU A 35 -1.24 -1.85 35.56
CA LEU A 35 -0.58 -2.64 34.52
C LEU A 35 0.89 -2.93 34.90
N ARG A 36 1.60 -1.99 35.53
CA ARG A 36 2.97 -2.18 36.02
C ARG A 36 3.09 -3.26 37.12
N GLN A 37 1.99 -3.55 37.82
CA GLN A 37 1.98 -4.60 38.87
C GLN A 37 1.84 -6.02 38.28
N LEU A 38 1.59 -6.14 36.98
CA LEU A 38 1.45 -7.43 36.33
C LEU A 38 2.82 -8.01 36.00
N GLU A 39 3.11 -9.22 36.44
CA GLU A 39 4.43 -9.86 36.39
C GLU A 39 5.04 -9.92 34.96
N ASN A 40 4.21 -10.20 33.96
CA ASN A 40 4.65 -10.31 32.57
C ASN A 40 4.42 -9.04 31.75
N CYS A 41 4.11 -7.91 32.39
CA CYS A 41 3.81 -6.65 31.72
C CYS A 41 4.90 -5.62 31.99
N THR A 42 5.36 -4.94 30.95
CA THR A 42 6.25 -3.79 31.04
C THR A 42 5.57 -2.57 30.43
N VAL A 43 5.47 -1.51 31.20
CA VAL A 43 4.95 -0.23 30.73
C VAL A 43 6.11 0.73 30.49
N LEU A 44 6.26 1.16 29.22
CA LEU A 44 7.19 2.19 28.79
C LEU A 44 6.44 3.52 28.66
N GLU A 45 7.14 4.63 28.83
CA GLU A 45 6.50 5.94 28.84
C GLU A 45 7.18 6.95 27.92
N HIS A 46 6.36 7.69 27.19
CA HIS A 46 6.76 8.92 26.53
C HIS A 46 6.23 10.12 27.34
N ARG A 47 7.01 11.17 27.46
CA ARG A 47 6.62 12.39 28.18
C ARG A 47 5.47 13.13 27.50
N GLU A 48 5.34 12.96 26.18
CA GLU A 48 4.33 13.58 25.33
C GLU A 48 3.92 12.60 24.23
N ASN A 49 2.78 12.85 23.57
CA ASN A 49 2.33 12.02 22.45
C ASN A 49 3.26 12.17 21.25
N ARG A 50 3.92 11.09 20.87
CA ARG A 50 4.86 10.99 19.75
C ARG A 50 4.27 10.23 18.56
N GLY A 51 3.13 9.60 18.73
CA GLY A 51 2.38 8.86 17.76
C GLY A 51 2.66 7.35 17.75
N LYS A 52 1.71 6.61 17.17
CA LYS A 52 1.68 5.13 17.13
C LYS A 52 2.99 4.52 16.62
N GLY A 53 3.56 5.08 15.55
CA GLY A 53 4.82 4.59 14.98
C GLY A 53 5.98 4.72 15.94
N SER A 54 6.09 5.86 16.65
CA SER A 54 7.10 6.06 17.69
C SER A 54 6.91 5.11 18.86
N ALA A 55 5.68 4.87 19.30
CA ALA A 55 5.37 3.91 20.34
C ALA A 55 5.79 2.48 19.94
N LEU A 56 5.49 2.05 18.73
CA LEU A 56 5.90 0.75 18.21
C LEU A 56 7.44 0.62 18.14
N LYS A 57 8.16 1.65 17.66
CA LYS A 57 9.63 1.66 17.63
C LYS A 57 10.23 1.52 19.02
N THR A 58 9.64 2.21 20.01
CA THR A 58 10.07 2.13 21.42
C THR A 58 9.87 0.72 21.95
N ALA A 59 8.71 0.11 21.71
CA ALA A 59 8.42 -1.27 22.12
C ALA A 59 9.36 -2.28 21.43
N PHE A 60 9.61 -2.16 20.14
CA PHE A 60 10.52 -3.05 19.40
C PHE A 60 11.97 -2.89 19.86
N SER A 61 12.41 -1.66 20.14
CA SER A 61 13.76 -1.40 20.68
C SER A 61 13.95 -2.01 22.07
N TYR A 62 12.91 -1.96 22.89
CA TYR A 62 12.91 -2.64 24.19
C TYR A 62 12.95 -4.16 24.02
N PHE A 63 12.10 -4.70 23.13
CA PHE A 63 12.06 -6.14 22.82
C PHE A 63 13.42 -6.67 22.38
N LEU A 64 14.09 -6.01 21.46
CA LEU A 64 15.40 -6.44 20.95
C LEU A 64 16.47 -6.50 22.03
N ARG A 65 16.39 -5.63 23.05
CA ARG A 65 17.37 -5.56 24.15
C ARG A 65 17.08 -6.53 25.30
N HIS A 66 15.78 -6.78 25.58
CA HIS A 66 15.37 -7.46 26.81
C HIS A 66 14.68 -8.81 26.58
N CYS A 67 14.41 -9.19 25.33
CA CYS A 67 13.74 -10.43 25.00
C CYS A 67 14.52 -11.24 23.94
N PRO A 68 15.80 -11.60 24.22
CA PRO A 68 16.66 -12.24 23.22
C PRO A 68 16.20 -13.64 22.83
N ASP A 69 15.46 -14.34 23.68
CA ASP A 69 15.05 -15.73 23.48
C ASP A 69 13.67 -15.87 22.79
N LEU A 70 12.97 -14.76 22.56
CA LEU A 70 11.64 -14.80 21.92
C LEU A 70 11.74 -14.76 20.39
N ASP A 71 10.85 -15.48 19.71
CA ASP A 71 10.85 -15.61 18.25
C ASP A 71 10.41 -14.36 17.49
N GLY A 72 9.70 -13.45 18.14
CA GLY A 72 9.22 -12.21 17.55
C GLY A 72 8.18 -11.49 18.39
N ALA A 73 7.59 -10.47 17.82
CA ALA A 73 6.59 -9.63 18.47
C ALA A 73 5.26 -9.67 17.70
N VAL A 74 4.15 -9.64 18.41
CA VAL A 74 2.81 -9.39 17.85
C VAL A 74 2.38 -8.00 18.29
N THR A 75 2.05 -7.14 17.34
CA THR A 75 1.44 -5.83 17.63
C THR A 75 -0.06 -5.96 17.71
N ALA A 76 -0.68 -5.23 18.62
CA ALA A 76 -2.14 -5.12 18.73
C ALA A 76 -2.51 -3.71 19.18
N ASP A 77 -3.63 -3.20 18.68
CA ASP A 77 -4.17 -1.91 19.09
C ASP A 77 -4.82 -2.02 20.49
N ALA A 78 -4.69 -0.97 21.30
CA ALA A 78 -5.20 -0.95 22.67
C ALA A 78 -6.71 -0.58 22.75
N ASP A 79 -7.40 -0.48 21.63
CA ASP A 79 -8.81 -0.11 21.52
C ASP A 79 -9.78 -1.27 21.76
N GLY A 80 -9.24 -2.48 22.02
CA GLY A 80 -10.01 -3.68 22.28
C GLY A 80 -10.59 -4.37 21.06
N GLN A 81 -10.26 -3.94 19.85
CA GLN A 81 -10.79 -4.56 18.62
C GLN A 81 -10.19 -5.93 18.32
N HIS A 82 -9.03 -6.27 18.89
CA HIS A 82 -8.34 -7.53 18.69
C HIS A 82 -8.60 -8.51 19.82
N THR A 83 -9.06 -9.70 19.49
CA THR A 83 -9.26 -10.78 20.48
C THR A 83 -7.93 -11.41 20.86
N ALA A 84 -7.83 -11.94 22.09
CA ALA A 84 -6.63 -12.67 22.49
C ALA A 84 -6.42 -13.93 21.66
N GLU A 85 -7.50 -14.57 21.22
CA GLU A 85 -7.42 -15.74 20.34
C GLU A 85 -6.72 -15.39 19.03
N ASP A 86 -7.05 -14.25 18.41
CA ASP A 86 -6.44 -13.81 17.17
C ASP A 86 -4.96 -13.41 17.36
N ILE A 87 -4.64 -12.77 18.50
CA ILE A 87 -3.25 -12.49 18.88
C ILE A 87 -2.45 -13.79 18.98
N CYS A 88 -3.00 -14.81 19.66
CA CYS A 88 -2.36 -16.12 19.78
C CYS A 88 -2.26 -16.85 18.43
N LYS A 89 -3.26 -16.77 17.56
CA LYS A 89 -3.18 -17.33 16.19
C LYS A 89 -1.97 -16.78 15.42
N ILE A 90 -1.70 -15.50 15.55
CA ILE A 90 -0.54 -14.87 14.92
C ILE A 90 0.76 -15.26 15.61
N ALA A 91 0.78 -15.27 16.96
CA ALA A 91 1.96 -15.64 17.73
C ALA A 91 2.48 -17.04 17.38
N ARG A 92 1.58 -18.02 17.24
CA ARG A 92 1.92 -19.41 16.84
C ARG A 92 2.62 -19.51 15.49
N ARG A 93 2.48 -18.52 14.61
CA ARG A 93 3.15 -18.50 13.29
C ARG A 93 4.59 -17.98 13.35
N LEU A 94 4.95 -17.19 14.35
CA LEU A 94 6.26 -16.54 14.44
C LEU A 94 7.45 -17.52 14.39
N PRO A 95 7.44 -18.64 15.13
CA PRO A 95 8.56 -19.59 15.10
C PRO A 95 8.76 -20.24 13.73
N LEU A 96 7.66 -20.39 12.96
CA LEU A 96 7.62 -21.10 11.67
C LEU A 96 7.98 -20.19 10.49
N GLU A 97 7.76 -18.89 10.61
CA GLU A 97 7.73 -17.97 9.46
C GLU A 97 8.74 -16.82 9.64
N LYS A 98 10.02 -17.16 9.73
CA LYS A 98 11.10 -16.18 10.02
C LYS A 98 11.35 -15.15 8.91
N ASP A 99 10.93 -15.43 7.66
CA ASP A 99 11.11 -14.58 6.49
C ASP A 99 9.77 -14.05 5.93
N ALA A 100 8.78 -13.91 6.82
CA ALA A 100 7.48 -13.38 6.49
C ALA A 100 7.07 -12.21 7.42
N LEU A 101 6.15 -11.39 6.97
CA LEU A 101 5.36 -10.48 7.79
C LEU A 101 3.94 -11.05 7.87
N ILE A 102 3.47 -11.32 9.09
CA ILE A 102 2.17 -11.95 9.32
C ILE A 102 1.16 -10.84 9.58
N LEU A 103 0.06 -10.83 8.84
CA LEU A 103 -0.98 -9.81 8.91
C LEU A 103 -2.29 -10.42 9.35
N GLY A 104 -2.87 -9.91 10.44
CA GLY A 104 -4.23 -10.23 10.83
C GLY A 104 -5.20 -9.50 9.90
N VAL A 105 -5.94 -10.22 9.08
CA VAL A 105 -6.85 -9.67 8.07
C VAL A 105 -8.28 -9.71 8.57
N ARG A 106 -8.93 -8.56 8.59
CA ARG A 106 -10.33 -8.42 8.95
C ARG A 106 -11.23 -9.03 7.88
N ASP A 107 -12.31 -9.67 8.32
CA ASP A 107 -13.37 -10.09 7.41
C ASP A 107 -14.28 -8.91 7.09
N PHE A 108 -14.09 -8.32 5.93
CA PHE A 108 -14.90 -7.20 5.43
C PHE A 108 -16.24 -7.62 4.82
N GLN A 109 -16.53 -8.92 4.75
CA GLN A 109 -17.82 -9.40 4.21
C GLN A 109 -18.92 -9.40 5.29
N THR A 110 -18.56 -9.27 6.56
CA THR A 110 -19.53 -9.17 7.64
C THR A 110 -20.18 -7.79 7.65
N SER A 111 -21.49 -7.76 7.90
CA SER A 111 -22.33 -6.54 7.87
C SER A 111 -21.99 -5.47 8.92
N LYS A 112 -21.02 -5.72 9.81
CA LYS A 112 -20.66 -4.85 10.93
C LYS A 112 -19.51 -3.87 10.64
N VAL A 113 -18.88 -3.95 9.47
CA VAL A 113 -17.74 -3.07 9.13
C VAL A 113 -18.24 -1.70 8.70
N PRO A 114 -17.77 -0.59 9.31
CA PRO A 114 -18.12 0.75 8.85
C PRO A 114 -17.71 0.95 7.38
N VAL A 115 -18.62 1.48 6.55
CA VAL A 115 -18.43 1.68 5.10
C VAL A 115 -17.15 2.48 4.80
N ARG A 116 -16.84 3.49 5.60
CA ARG A 116 -15.61 4.30 5.46
C ARG A 116 -14.34 3.45 5.60
N SER A 117 -14.30 2.56 6.61
CA SER A 117 -13.16 1.67 6.82
C SER A 117 -13.01 0.67 5.67
N TYR A 118 -14.13 0.13 5.18
CA TYR A 118 -14.14 -0.75 4.01
C TYR A 118 -13.60 -0.06 2.76
N LEU A 119 -14.15 1.10 2.40
CA LEU A 119 -13.75 1.85 1.21
C LEU A 119 -12.29 2.33 1.30
N GLY A 120 -11.87 2.83 2.45
CA GLY A 120 -10.50 3.28 2.68
C GLY A 120 -9.49 2.14 2.53
N ASN A 121 -9.77 0.98 3.14
CA ASN A 121 -8.90 -0.17 3.00
C ASN A 121 -8.93 -0.74 1.56
N MET A 122 -10.09 -0.84 0.93
CA MET A 122 -10.22 -1.31 -0.45
C MET A 122 -9.37 -0.44 -1.40
N LEU A 123 -9.44 0.87 -1.27
CA LEU A 123 -8.67 1.80 -2.09
C LEU A 123 -7.16 1.63 -1.87
N THR A 124 -6.71 1.58 -0.62
CA THR A 124 -5.29 1.41 -0.29
C THR A 124 -4.76 0.04 -0.70
N SER A 125 -5.54 -1.04 -0.54
CA SER A 125 -5.19 -2.39 -0.97
C SER A 125 -5.05 -2.48 -2.49
N ARG A 126 -5.97 -1.87 -3.25
CA ARG A 126 -5.90 -1.81 -4.72
C ARG A 126 -4.73 -0.96 -5.21
N LEU A 127 -4.50 0.19 -4.57
CA LEU A 127 -3.35 1.03 -4.89
C LEU A 127 -2.03 0.31 -4.59
N PHE A 128 -1.94 -0.39 -3.45
CA PHE A 128 -0.77 -1.20 -3.12
C PHE A 128 -0.53 -2.29 -4.17
N GLN A 129 -1.58 -3.02 -4.56
CA GLN A 129 -1.51 -4.02 -5.62
C GLN A 129 -1.03 -3.43 -6.94
N LEU A 130 -1.59 -2.28 -7.34
CA LEU A 130 -1.23 -1.59 -8.58
C LEU A 130 0.25 -1.18 -8.62
N LEU A 131 0.72 -0.54 -7.54
CA LEU A 131 2.06 0.04 -7.48
C LEU A 131 3.14 -0.99 -7.15
N TYR A 132 2.82 -1.99 -6.32
CA TYR A 132 3.80 -2.93 -5.77
C TYR A 132 3.60 -4.38 -6.21
N GLY A 133 2.52 -4.68 -6.94
CA GLY A 133 2.29 -5.98 -7.56
C GLY A 133 1.85 -7.09 -6.61
N VAL A 134 1.48 -6.78 -5.36
CA VAL A 134 0.98 -7.72 -4.35
C VAL A 134 -0.35 -7.22 -3.83
N TYR A 135 -1.35 -8.08 -3.80
CA TYR A 135 -2.63 -7.78 -3.16
C TYR A 135 -2.57 -8.12 -1.68
N LEU A 136 -2.88 -7.16 -0.85
CA LEU A 136 -3.04 -7.32 0.59
C LEU A 136 -4.49 -7.01 0.95
N PRO A 137 -5.27 -7.98 1.47
CA PRO A 137 -6.68 -7.78 1.77
C PRO A 137 -6.92 -6.69 2.82
N ASP A 138 -5.97 -6.52 3.75
CA ASP A 138 -6.00 -5.49 4.77
C ASP A 138 -4.61 -4.86 4.95
N THR A 139 -4.44 -3.65 4.41
CA THR A 139 -3.21 -2.88 4.54
C THR A 139 -3.15 -2.03 5.81
N GLN A 140 -4.29 -1.86 6.48
CA GLN A 140 -4.46 -0.96 7.62
C GLN A 140 -4.57 -1.70 8.96
N THR A 141 -4.43 -3.03 8.95
CA THR A 141 -4.47 -3.82 10.19
C THR A 141 -3.34 -3.44 11.14
N GLY A 142 -3.68 -3.23 12.42
CA GLY A 142 -2.72 -3.04 13.51
C GLY A 142 -2.23 -4.37 14.11
N LEU A 143 -2.93 -5.48 13.83
CA LEU A 143 -2.55 -6.80 14.33
C LEU A 143 -1.56 -7.48 13.38
N ARG A 144 -0.27 -7.46 13.76
CA ARG A 144 0.83 -7.97 12.94
C ARG A 144 1.77 -8.85 13.74
N GLY A 145 2.18 -9.96 13.15
CA GLY A 145 3.27 -10.80 13.65
C GLY A 145 4.58 -10.45 12.94
N ILE A 146 5.58 -10.08 13.71
CA ILE A 146 6.88 -9.63 13.22
C ILE A 146 7.95 -10.55 13.80
N PRO A 147 8.57 -11.42 13.00
CA PRO A 147 9.66 -12.26 13.45
C PRO A 147 10.85 -11.42 13.95
N LYS A 148 11.56 -11.89 14.97
CA LYS A 148 12.69 -11.20 15.58
C LYS A 148 13.72 -10.72 14.56
N LYS A 149 14.03 -11.54 13.55
CA LYS A 149 14.95 -11.22 12.45
C LYS A 149 14.59 -9.93 11.73
N GLN A 150 13.31 -9.58 11.71
CA GLN A 150 12.80 -8.42 10.97
C GLN A 150 12.72 -7.14 11.81
N LEU A 151 12.72 -7.25 13.14
CA LEU A 151 12.54 -6.11 14.04
C LEU A 151 13.66 -5.07 13.94
N ALA A 152 14.91 -5.49 13.70
CA ALA A 152 16.07 -4.59 13.67
C ALA A 152 15.94 -3.50 12.59
N TRP A 153 15.54 -3.85 11.39
CA TRP A 153 15.34 -2.84 10.32
C TRP A 153 14.02 -2.10 10.47
N ILE A 154 13.00 -2.72 11.06
CA ILE A 154 11.70 -2.08 11.28
C ILE A 154 11.83 -0.90 12.23
N THR A 155 12.64 -1.00 13.27
CA THR A 155 12.87 0.11 14.21
C THR A 155 13.49 1.34 13.56
N GLN A 156 14.18 1.18 12.43
CA GLN A 156 14.84 2.26 11.70
C GLN A 156 13.96 2.92 10.64
N LEU A 157 12.74 2.42 10.43
CA LEU A 157 11.83 2.98 9.42
C LEU A 157 11.40 4.41 9.76
N PRO A 158 11.24 5.27 8.75
CA PRO A 158 10.64 6.58 8.93
C PRO A 158 9.15 6.45 9.29
N GLY A 159 8.60 7.55 9.82
CA GLY A 159 7.19 7.63 10.21
C GLY A 159 7.00 7.42 11.71
N ASP A 160 6.24 8.32 12.33
CA ASP A 160 5.99 8.31 13.76
C ASP A 160 4.51 8.09 14.09
N ARG A 161 3.63 8.15 13.08
CA ARG A 161 2.19 7.94 13.19
C ARG A 161 1.74 6.70 12.43
N TYR A 162 0.57 6.72 11.82
CA TYR A 162 0.00 5.64 11.03
C TYR A 162 0.77 5.33 9.73
N ASP A 163 1.55 6.30 9.22
CA ASP A 163 2.44 6.11 8.07
C ASP A 163 3.56 5.09 8.33
N PHE A 164 3.94 4.85 9.58
CA PHE A 164 4.91 3.82 9.96
C PHE A 164 4.47 2.42 9.51
N GLU A 165 3.20 2.09 9.69
CA GLU A 165 2.65 0.78 9.33
C GLU A 165 2.65 0.54 7.81
N ILE A 166 2.42 1.58 7.02
CA ILE A 166 2.57 1.52 5.57
C ILE A 166 4.03 1.41 5.16
N ASN A 167 4.94 2.18 5.78
CA ASN A 167 6.37 2.09 5.51
C ASN A 167 6.92 0.68 5.79
N MET A 168 6.40 0.00 6.82
CA MET A 168 6.72 -1.40 7.11
C MET A 168 6.33 -2.32 5.94
N LEU A 169 5.12 -2.18 5.37
CA LEU A 169 4.69 -2.97 4.21
C LEU A 169 5.53 -2.67 2.97
N LEU A 170 5.84 -1.39 2.72
CA LEU A 170 6.65 -0.97 1.59
C LEU A 170 8.07 -1.54 1.66
N GLU A 171 8.69 -1.45 2.82
CA GLU A 171 10.05 -1.97 3.01
C GLU A 171 10.10 -3.49 3.01
N ALA A 172 9.12 -4.17 3.62
CA ALA A 172 8.97 -5.62 3.54
C ALA A 172 8.87 -6.09 2.07
N ARG A 173 8.11 -5.37 1.23
CA ARG A 173 8.02 -5.66 -0.20
C ARG A 173 9.34 -5.47 -0.94
N LYS A 174 10.10 -4.40 -0.65
CA LYS A 174 11.43 -4.17 -1.22
C LYS A 174 12.41 -5.29 -0.83
N ARG A 175 12.34 -5.76 0.41
CA ARG A 175 13.13 -6.88 0.94
C ARG A 175 12.65 -8.24 0.46
N LYS A 176 11.57 -8.30 -0.35
CA LYS A 176 10.96 -9.53 -0.86
C LYS A 176 10.46 -10.48 0.22
N LEU A 177 10.09 -9.96 1.39
CA LEU A 177 9.48 -10.75 2.44
C LEU A 177 8.11 -11.28 1.96
N LYS A 178 7.77 -12.48 2.42
CA LYS A 178 6.43 -13.03 2.23
C LYS A 178 5.44 -12.28 3.10
N PHE A 179 4.22 -12.10 2.61
CA PHE A 179 3.09 -11.65 3.41
C PHE A 179 2.20 -12.84 3.67
N LEU A 180 2.03 -13.18 4.94
CA LEU A 180 1.10 -14.22 5.38
C LEU A 180 -0.13 -13.55 5.98
N THR A 181 -1.28 -13.94 5.50
CA THR A 181 -2.56 -13.42 5.99
C THR A 181 -3.23 -14.44 6.91
N VAL A 182 -3.69 -13.99 8.06
CA VAL A 182 -4.45 -14.77 9.03
C VAL A 182 -5.79 -14.09 9.23
N SER A 183 -6.89 -14.77 8.92
CA SER A 183 -8.23 -14.22 9.17
C SER A 183 -8.46 -14.03 10.67
N ILE A 184 -8.92 -12.84 11.04
CA ILE A 184 -9.19 -12.44 12.41
C ILE A 184 -10.62 -11.95 12.58
N GLN A 185 -11.15 -12.11 13.81
CA GLN A 185 -12.39 -11.52 14.22
C GLN A 185 -12.12 -10.10 14.73
N THR A 186 -12.82 -9.11 14.21
CA THR A 186 -12.70 -7.73 14.70
C THR A 186 -13.96 -7.38 15.48
N LEU A 187 -13.75 -6.93 16.71
CA LEU A 187 -14.85 -6.44 17.55
C LEU A 187 -15.01 -4.93 17.29
N TYR A 188 -16.19 -4.54 16.80
CA TYR A 188 -16.51 -3.13 16.59
C TYR A 188 -17.35 -2.62 17.77
N PHE A 189 -16.78 -1.69 18.55
CA PHE A 189 -17.46 -1.03 19.65
C PHE A 189 -17.89 0.39 19.24
N ASN A 190 -19.12 0.78 19.51
CA ASN A 190 -19.66 2.15 19.39
C ASN A 190 -19.21 2.91 18.13
N ASN A 191 -19.35 2.35 16.93
CA ASN A 191 -18.99 2.97 15.65
C ASN A 191 -17.55 3.54 15.58
N ASN A 192 -16.59 2.92 16.24
CA ASN A 192 -15.18 3.36 16.29
C ASN A 192 -14.96 4.74 16.97
N SER A 193 -15.79 5.16 17.88
CA SER A 193 -15.64 6.44 18.58
C SER A 193 -14.36 6.57 19.42
N ALA A 194 -13.69 5.46 19.73
CA ALA A 194 -12.41 5.42 20.44
C ALA A 194 -11.17 5.54 19.54
N SER A 195 -11.34 5.61 18.23
CA SER A 195 -10.21 5.72 17.29
C SER A 195 -9.72 7.17 17.19
N HIS A 196 -8.45 7.41 17.47
CA HIS A 196 -7.78 8.70 17.24
C HIS A 196 -7.33 8.89 15.78
N TYR A 197 -7.83 8.07 14.85
CA TYR A 197 -7.52 8.15 13.42
C TYR A 197 -8.26 9.32 12.78
N ASP A 198 -7.50 10.34 12.34
CA ASP A 198 -8.03 11.42 11.51
C ASP A 198 -8.19 10.92 10.07
N THR A 199 -9.44 10.60 9.69
CA THR A 199 -9.76 9.95 8.43
C THR A 199 -9.20 10.68 7.20
N VAL A 200 -9.14 12.01 7.21
CA VAL A 200 -8.65 12.79 6.07
C VAL A 200 -7.13 12.91 6.09
N LYS A 201 -6.56 13.36 7.20
CA LYS A 201 -5.11 13.57 7.35
C LYS A 201 -4.31 12.27 7.22
N ASP A 202 -4.71 11.25 7.99
CA ASP A 202 -3.96 10.00 8.03
C ASP A 202 -4.11 9.23 6.72
N SER A 203 -5.32 9.25 6.10
CA SER A 203 -5.51 8.65 4.77
C SER A 203 -4.69 9.35 3.70
N ALA A 204 -4.62 10.69 3.73
CA ALA A 204 -3.79 11.45 2.80
C ALA A 204 -2.30 11.12 2.97
N GLN A 205 -1.81 11.00 4.21
CA GLN A 205 -0.43 10.60 4.47
C GLN A 205 -0.14 9.19 3.95
N ILE A 206 -1.01 8.23 4.21
CA ILE A 206 -0.89 6.86 3.71
C ILE A 206 -0.82 6.87 2.17
N PHE A 207 -1.74 7.60 1.52
CA PHE A 207 -1.79 7.71 0.07
C PHE A 207 -0.52 8.33 -0.51
N LEU A 208 -0.05 9.45 0.06
CA LEU A 208 1.20 10.10 -0.34
C LEU A 208 2.42 9.19 -0.16
N ARG A 209 2.45 8.40 0.93
CA ARG A 209 3.53 7.43 1.15
C ARG A 209 3.53 6.32 0.10
N LEU A 210 2.36 5.79 -0.25
CA LEU A 210 2.24 4.81 -1.33
C LEU A 210 2.74 5.37 -2.67
N LEU A 211 2.37 6.60 -3.01
CA LEU A 211 2.83 7.26 -4.24
C LEU A 211 4.32 7.60 -4.20
N SER A 212 4.84 8.11 -3.08
CA SER A 212 6.25 8.52 -2.97
C SER A 212 7.21 7.35 -3.17
N GLY A 213 6.84 6.15 -2.73
CA GLY A 213 7.63 4.94 -2.98
C GLY A 213 7.76 4.58 -4.47
N LYS A 214 6.93 5.19 -5.34
CA LYS A 214 6.94 5.02 -6.80
C LYS A 214 7.03 6.35 -7.56
N ALA A 215 7.40 7.44 -6.88
CA ALA A 215 7.41 8.79 -7.44
C ALA A 215 8.19 8.86 -8.76
N ARG A 216 9.39 8.27 -8.83
CA ARG A 216 10.18 8.23 -10.05
C ARG A 216 9.44 7.57 -11.21
N PHE A 217 8.81 6.41 -10.97
CA PHE A 217 8.02 5.72 -11.99
C PHE A 217 6.83 6.57 -12.46
N LEU A 218 6.12 7.22 -11.53
CA LEU A 218 4.99 8.09 -11.85
C LEU A 218 5.44 9.34 -12.62
N CYS A 219 6.57 9.95 -12.25
CA CYS A 219 7.14 11.07 -12.98
C CYS A 219 7.55 10.68 -14.40
N VAL A 220 8.21 9.53 -14.59
CA VAL A 220 8.57 9.03 -15.93
C VAL A 220 7.33 8.70 -16.75
N ALA A 221 6.29 8.14 -16.15
CA ALA A 221 5.03 7.87 -16.85
C ALA A 221 4.35 9.18 -17.30
N ALA A 222 4.24 10.17 -16.41
CA ALA A 222 3.64 11.47 -16.73
C ALA A 222 4.45 12.23 -17.79
N SER A 223 5.77 12.30 -17.64
CA SER A 223 6.62 12.99 -18.62
C SER A 223 6.64 12.29 -19.97
N SER A 224 6.59 10.95 -20.03
CA SER A 224 6.48 10.22 -21.30
C SER A 224 5.16 10.50 -22.02
N THR A 225 4.05 10.65 -21.28
CA THR A 225 2.76 11.05 -21.85
C THR A 225 2.82 12.47 -22.40
N LEU A 226 3.49 13.37 -21.69
CA LEU A 226 3.72 14.74 -22.16
C LEU A 226 4.53 14.77 -23.45
N VAL A 227 5.61 13.98 -23.54
CA VAL A 227 6.42 13.81 -24.77
C VAL A 227 5.55 13.32 -25.93
N ASP A 228 4.65 12.35 -25.69
CA ASP A 228 3.75 11.83 -26.73
C ASP A 228 2.78 12.92 -27.24
N ILE A 229 2.14 13.65 -26.34
CA ILE A 229 1.16 14.69 -26.69
C ILE A 229 1.84 15.88 -27.38
N LEU A 230 2.93 16.40 -26.82
CA LEU A 230 3.66 17.53 -27.39
C LEU A 230 4.30 17.14 -28.73
N GLY A 231 4.86 15.95 -28.85
CA GLY A 231 5.38 15.41 -30.09
C GLY A 231 4.30 15.31 -31.17
N PHE A 232 3.16 14.75 -30.83
CA PHE A 232 2.02 14.67 -31.75
C PHE A 232 1.53 16.07 -32.18
N TRP A 233 1.40 17.01 -31.24
CA TRP A 233 1.00 18.39 -31.56
C TRP A 233 1.99 19.07 -32.50
N LEU A 234 3.29 18.98 -32.23
CA LEU A 234 4.33 19.58 -33.07
C LEU A 234 4.32 19.00 -34.49
N LEU A 235 4.26 17.68 -34.61
CA LEU A 235 4.20 17.00 -35.91
C LEU A 235 2.92 17.37 -36.66
N ASN A 236 1.80 17.45 -35.99
CA ASN A 236 0.49 17.74 -36.58
C ASN A 236 0.36 19.20 -37.06
N SER A 237 0.94 20.15 -36.30
CA SER A 237 0.71 21.58 -36.53
C SER A 237 1.83 22.24 -37.35
N VAL A 238 3.04 21.64 -37.36
CA VAL A 238 4.23 22.28 -37.97
C VAL A 238 4.83 21.41 -39.07
N LEU A 239 5.19 20.14 -38.77
CA LEU A 239 6.02 19.34 -39.67
C LEU A 239 5.19 18.66 -40.78
N PHE A 240 4.02 18.16 -40.47
CA PHE A 240 3.20 17.40 -41.41
C PHE A 240 1.82 18.03 -41.65
N ALA A 241 1.72 19.34 -41.44
CA ALA A 241 0.42 20.06 -41.58
C ALA A 241 -0.20 19.89 -42.98
N ASP A 242 0.60 19.81 -44.02
CA ASP A 242 0.19 19.74 -45.41
C ASP A 242 -0.15 18.31 -45.89
N LEU A 243 0.12 17.30 -45.10
CA LEU A 243 -0.21 15.91 -45.48
C LEU A 243 -1.71 15.62 -45.41
N ALA A 244 -2.16 14.70 -46.27
CA ALA A 244 -3.52 14.17 -46.19
C ALA A 244 -3.81 13.58 -44.79
N GLN A 245 -4.99 13.89 -44.24
CA GLN A 245 -5.36 13.61 -42.84
C GLN A 245 -5.06 12.17 -42.39
N PRO A 246 -5.40 11.09 -43.12
CA PRO A 246 -5.11 9.73 -42.65
C PRO A 246 -3.60 9.44 -42.50
N VAL A 247 -2.83 9.90 -43.47
CA VAL A 247 -1.36 9.72 -43.48
C VAL A 247 -0.71 10.53 -42.36
N ARG A 248 -1.15 11.79 -42.22
CA ARG A 248 -0.70 12.69 -41.15
C ARG A 248 -0.95 12.08 -39.77
N LEU A 249 -2.17 11.64 -39.48
CA LEU A 249 -2.53 11.02 -38.20
C LEU A 249 -1.72 9.76 -37.92
N PHE A 250 -1.50 8.92 -38.93
CA PHE A 250 -0.71 7.70 -38.77
C PHE A 250 0.75 8.02 -38.41
N LEU A 251 1.41 8.87 -39.22
CA LEU A 251 2.80 9.23 -38.99
C LEU A 251 3.02 9.95 -37.65
N ASN A 252 2.14 10.91 -37.32
CA ASN A 252 2.22 11.63 -36.06
C ASN A 252 2.07 10.69 -34.87
N THR A 253 1.09 9.78 -34.90
CA THR A 253 0.89 8.81 -33.83
C THR A 253 2.07 7.85 -33.71
N LEU A 254 2.61 7.36 -34.83
CA LEU A 254 3.74 6.45 -34.86
C LEU A 254 4.99 7.10 -34.25
N ILE A 255 5.37 8.29 -34.74
CA ILE A 255 6.61 8.97 -34.33
C ILE A 255 6.51 9.42 -32.87
N ALA A 256 5.40 10.06 -32.48
CA ALA A 256 5.21 10.52 -31.11
C ALA A 256 5.23 9.34 -30.10
N ARG A 257 4.55 8.24 -30.45
CA ARG A 257 4.53 7.04 -29.60
C ARG A 257 5.88 6.34 -29.54
N ALA A 258 6.63 6.28 -30.64
CA ALA A 258 7.99 5.75 -30.65
C ALA A 258 8.92 6.57 -29.76
N ALA A 259 8.88 7.89 -29.88
CA ALA A 259 9.68 8.81 -29.06
C ALA A 259 9.33 8.67 -27.56
N SER A 260 8.04 8.67 -27.20
CA SER A 260 7.59 8.52 -25.81
C SER A 260 7.94 7.14 -25.23
N SER A 261 7.88 6.07 -26.05
CA SER A 261 8.25 4.71 -25.64
C SER A 261 9.75 4.57 -25.41
N LEU A 262 10.58 5.14 -26.27
CA LEU A 262 12.04 5.20 -26.10
C LEU A 262 12.42 6.00 -24.87
N TYR A 263 11.80 7.17 -24.67
CA TYR A 263 11.98 7.98 -23.47
C TYR A 263 11.68 7.18 -22.20
N LYS A 264 10.51 6.55 -22.15
CA LYS A 264 10.07 5.73 -21.03
C LYS A 264 11.01 4.55 -20.78
N TRP A 265 11.47 3.90 -21.83
CA TRP A 265 12.45 2.81 -21.73
C TRP A 265 13.77 3.30 -21.14
N ALA A 266 14.35 4.38 -21.67
CA ALA A 266 15.64 4.94 -21.23
C ALA A 266 15.61 5.32 -19.73
N PHE A 267 14.55 5.98 -19.27
CA PHE A 267 14.44 6.44 -17.89
C PHE A 267 13.92 5.38 -16.90
N SER A 268 13.26 4.31 -17.39
CA SER A 268 12.77 3.20 -16.57
C SER A 268 13.78 2.05 -16.44
N TYR A 269 14.86 2.05 -17.20
CA TYR A 269 15.87 0.96 -17.22
C TYR A 269 16.51 0.70 -15.84
N ALA A 270 16.53 1.69 -14.95
CA ALA A 270 17.04 1.55 -13.58
C ALA A 270 16.11 0.76 -12.64
N GLU A 271 14.83 0.65 -12.94
CA GLU A 271 13.92 -0.25 -12.25
C GLU A 271 13.84 -1.54 -13.07
N LYS A 272 14.50 -2.61 -12.63
CA LYS A 272 14.51 -3.93 -13.29
C LYS A 272 13.07 -4.34 -13.66
N PHE A 273 12.70 -4.06 -14.92
CA PHE A 273 11.41 -4.50 -15.46
C PHE A 273 11.39 -6.02 -15.54
N THR A 274 10.38 -6.62 -14.92
CA THR A 274 10.10 -8.06 -15.03
C THR A 274 9.51 -8.43 -16.38
N ILE A 275 9.23 -7.44 -17.25
CA ILE A 275 8.64 -7.67 -18.58
C ILE A 275 9.76 -7.74 -19.60
N SER A 276 9.76 -8.80 -20.42
CA SER A 276 10.66 -8.93 -21.57
C SER A 276 10.55 -7.70 -22.48
N LEU A 277 11.69 -7.20 -22.94
CA LEU A 277 11.77 -6.07 -23.88
C LEU A 277 10.83 -6.26 -25.09
N VAL A 278 10.82 -7.48 -25.63
CA VAL A 278 9.95 -7.83 -26.77
C VAL A 278 8.45 -7.65 -26.43
N ASN A 279 8.03 -8.10 -25.25
CA ASN A 279 6.64 -7.95 -24.83
C ASN A 279 6.28 -6.49 -24.55
N TYR A 280 7.21 -5.70 -24.07
CA TYR A 280 7.02 -4.24 -23.90
C TYR A 280 6.76 -3.56 -25.25
N PHE A 281 7.59 -3.82 -26.26
CA PHE A 281 7.41 -3.22 -27.57
C PHE A 281 6.16 -3.75 -28.30
N LYS A 282 5.82 -5.04 -28.17
CA LYS A 282 4.56 -5.58 -28.70
C LYS A 282 3.35 -4.87 -28.11
N PHE A 283 3.33 -4.65 -26.81
CA PHE A 283 2.25 -3.93 -26.13
C PHE A 283 2.20 -2.46 -26.51
N SER A 284 3.36 -1.81 -26.63
CA SER A 284 3.44 -0.42 -27.10
C SER A 284 2.90 -0.26 -28.54
N LEU A 285 3.24 -1.21 -29.43
CA LEU A 285 2.70 -1.24 -30.81
C LEU A 285 1.19 -1.43 -30.82
N PHE A 286 0.67 -2.34 -30.01
CA PHE A 286 -0.79 -2.52 -29.89
C PHE A 286 -1.49 -1.24 -29.43
N LEU A 287 -0.98 -0.57 -28.40
CA LEU A 287 -1.53 0.69 -27.92
C LEU A 287 -1.43 1.82 -28.95
N MET A 288 -0.38 1.82 -29.76
CA MET A 288 -0.20 2.77 -30.86
C MET A 288 -1.30 2.58 -31.90
N LEU A 289 -1.51 1.36 -32.37
CA LEU A 289 -2.55 1.05 -33.36
C LEU A 289 -3.96 1.38 -32.82
N ALA A 290 -4.24 1.01 -31.56
CA ALA A 290 -5.50 1.35 -30.90
C ALA A 290 -5.71 2.87 -30.81
N SER A 291 -4.68 3.61 -30.39
CA SER A 291 -4.71 5.08 -30.33
C SER A 291 -4.98 5.69 -31.71
N TYR A 292 -4.25 5.25 -32.75
CA TYR A 292 -4.47 5.72 -34.12
C TYR A 292 -5.91 5.54 -34.60
N VAL A 293 -6.45 4.31 -34.47
CA VAL A 293 -7.81 3.99 -34.89
C VAL A 293 -8.82 4.84 -34.14
N LEU A 294 -8.70 4.93 -32.83
CA LEU A 294 -9.64 5.70 -32.00
C LEU A 294 -9.55 7.21 -32.25
N VAL A 295 -8.35 7.76 -32.45
CA VAL A 295 -8.17 9.18 -32.81
C VAL A 295 -8.78 9.45 -34.21
N ALA A 296 -8.54 8.59 -35.19
CA ALA A 296 -9.13 8.73 -36.53
C ALA A 296 -10.65 8.67 -36.45
N MET A 297 -11.22 7.70 -35.72
CA MET A 297 -12.66 7.60 -35.51
C MET A 297 -13.28 8.85 -34.86
N THR A 298 -12.68 9.30 -33.74
CA THR A 298 -13.17 10.46 -32.99
C THR A 298 -13.07 11.76 -33.81
N SER A 299 -11.98 11.96 -34.53
CA SER A 299 -11.81 13.14 -35.38
C SER A 299 -12.76 13.14 -36.59
N MET A 300 -13.05 11.97 -37.19
CA MET A 300 -13.98 11.84 -38.30
C MET A 300 -15.44 11.96 -37.86
N LEU A 301 -15.85 11.26 -36.80
CA LEU A 301 -17.26 11.19 -36.37
C LEU A 301 -17.71 12.49 -35.68
N TRP A 302 -16.88 13.07 -34.86
CA TRP A 302 -17.25 14.24 -34.05
C TRP A 302 -16.62 15.55 -34.52
N LYS A 303 -15.86 15.52 -35.65
CA LYS A 303 -15.15 16.70 -36.20
C LYS A 303 -14.33 17.47 -35.15
N CYS A 304 -13.84 16.75 -34.13
CA CYS A 304 -13.05 17.34 -33.06
C CYS A 304 -11.63 17.61 -33.52
N ASN A 305 -10.96 18.55 -32.83
CA ASN A 305 -9.53 18.79 -33.02
C ASN A 305 -8.74 17.50 -32.74
N GLU A 306 -7.84 17.14 -33.67
CA GLU A 306 -7.07 15.90 -33.64
C GLU A 306 -6.20 15.77 -32.37
N VAL A 307 -5.64 16.88 -31.87
CA VAL A 307 -4.84 16.93 -30.65
C VAL A 307 -5.71 16.66 -29.42
N LEU A 308 -6.91 17.25 -29.38
CA LEU A 308 -7.87 17.01 -28.30
C LEU A 308 -8.35 15.55 -28.31
N SER A 309 -8.67 15.03 -29.51
CA SER A 309 -9.04 13.61 -29.70
C SER A 309 -7.92 12.68 -29.19
N LYS A 310 -6.67 12.97 -29.54
CA LYS A 310 -5.51 12.24 -29.08
C LYS A 310 -5.37 12.25 -27.54
N LEU A 311 -5.52 13.41 -26.93
CA LEU A 311 -5.45 13.55 -25.46
C LEU A 311 -6.51 12.68 -24.77
N VAL A 312 -7.77 12.78 -25.21
CA VAL A 312 -8.89 12.03 -24.60
C VAL A 312 -8.72 10.52 -24.80
N VAL A 313 -8.34 10.10 -26.00
CA VAL A 313 -8.13 8.68 -26.33
C VAL A 313 -6.99 8.09 -25.52
N ASP A 314 -5.85 8.77 -25.43
CA ASP A 314 -4.69 8.23 -24.70
C ASP A 314 -4.90 8.20 -23.19
N LEU A 315 -5.62 9.17 -22.61
CA LEU A 315 -6.07 9.11 -21.22
C LEU A 315 -7.03 7.94 -21.00
N GLY A 316 -7.98 7.71 -21.90
CA GLY A 316 -8.90 6.59 -21.85
C GLY A 316 -8.21 5.22 -21.94
N LEU A 317 -7.27 5.06 -22.88
CA LEU A 317 -6.47 3.85 -23.03
C LEU A 317 -5.58 3.62 -21.79
N GLY A 318 -4.96 4.68 -21.26
CA GLY A 318 -4.19 4.61 -20.02
C GLY A 318 -5.03 4.14 -18.84
N PHE A 319 -6.23 4.68 -18.70
CA PHE A 319 -7.20 4.28 -17.67
C PHE A 319 -7.67 2.83 -17.84
N ALA A 320 -8.00 2.41 -19.06
CA ALA A 320 -8.36 1.03 -19.36
C ALA A 320 -7.24 0.03 -19.04
N CYS A 321 -5.99 0.36 -19.36
CA CYS A 321 -4.81 -0.44 -18.98
C CYS A 321 -4.63 -0.52 -17.47
N LEU A 322 -4.90 0.57 -16.75
CA LEU A 322 -4.87 0.63 -15.30
C LEU A 322 -5.92 -0.30 -14.69
N LEU A 323 -7.15 -0.22 -15.16
CA LEU A 323 -8.25 -1.10 -14.74
C LEU A 323 -7.93 -2.57 -15.02
N TRP A 324 -7.44 -2.89 -16.21
CA TRP A 324 -7.02 -4.25 -16.54
C TRP A 324 -5.95 -4.79 -15.57
N ARG A 325 -4.97 -3.97 -15.20
CA ARG A 325 -3.93 -4.35 -14.25
C ARG A 325 -4.47 -4.56 -12.83
N ILE A 326 -5.48 -3.79 -12.43
CA ILE A 326 -6.12 -3.91 -11.11
C ILE A 326 -7.01 -5.15 -11.03
N PHE A 327 -7.85 -5.38 -12.05
CA PHE A 327 -8.87 -6.41 -12.02
C PHE A 327 -8.45 -7.73 -12.70
N GLY A 328 -7.59 -7.68 -13.69
CA GLY A 328 -7.15 -8.87 -14.44
C GLY A 328 -6.30 -9.84 -13.63
N LYS A 329 -5.47 -9.35 -12.69
CA LYS A 329 -4.70 -10.21 -11.78
C LYS A 329 -5.52 -10.87 -10.68
N CYS A 330 -6.68 -10.33 -10.33
CA CYS A 330 -7.54 -10.93 -9.31
C CYS A 330 -8.11 -12.31 -9.72
N ARG A 331 -8.07 -12.63 -11.02
CA ARG A 331 -8.55 -13.92 -11.55
C ARG A 331 -7.49 -15.01 -11.54
N SER A 332 -6.20 -14.66 -11.59
CA SER A 332 -5.10 -15.65 -11.57
C SER A 332 -4.74 -16.10 -10.16
N ASP A 333 -4.88 -15.21 -9.17
CA ASP A 333 -4.53 -15.51 -7.77
C ASP A 333 -5.69 -16.20 -7.01
N ALA A 334 -6.89 -16.27 -7.60
CA ALA A 334 -8.02 -17.02 -7.08
C ALA A 334 -8.08 -18.47 -7.60
N LEU A 335 -7.17 -18.85 -8.52
CA LEU A 335 -7.09 -20.17 -9.15
C LEU A 335 -5.75 -20.88 -8.84
N SER A 336 -4.89 -20.30 -8.04
CA SER A 336 -3.67 -20.88 -7.47
C SER A 336 -3.78 -20.98 -5.94
#